data_5437187e6b22cc5260afd8c3cd77a53e
#
_entry.id   5437187e6b22cc5260afd8c3cd77a53e
#
_cell.length_a   1.000
_cell.length_b   1.000
_cell.length_c   1.000
_cell.angle_alpha   90.00
_cell.angle_beta   90.00
_cell.angle_gamma   90.00
#
_symmetry.space_group_name_H-M   'P 1'
#
loop_
_entity.id
_entity.type
_entity.pdbx_description
1 polymer ?
#
loop_
_entity_poly.entity_id
_entity_poly.type
_entity_poly.pdbx_seq_one_letter_code
_entity_poly.pdbx_strand_id
1 'polypeptide(L)'
;MNRQTIIIGVVVVVILIVFFGWLGSRDGRSAGQAVGTDSVSGKKLYQQAVALKNKGEALKSKKYYQEILINHPDMENIAAIQQELEDLNLNIIFSRKEVPGKTIMHEVVSGDTLGKIAKKYGTTVEFIKKSNNLKSDVIRIGQKLRIWTGKFNIFIDKSQNILILKDGNEVVKVYDVSTGENNSTPTGEFKITTKLIDPVWFNRGVVVPPESPENVLGSRWLGFDYPGYGIHGTVEPETIGHQATAGCVRMLNDEVEELYSLVPKNTLVVIVD
;
A
#
# COMPACT_ATOMS: atom_id res chain seq x y z
N MET A 1 -7.98 -22.59 -10.79
CA MET A 1 -6.74 -21.81 -10.72
C MET A 1 -6.71 -21.23 -9.33
N ASN A 2 -5.65 -21.43 -8.54
CA ASN A 2 -5.64 -21.03 -7.13
C ASN A 2 -5.62 -19.49 -7.04
N ARG A 3 -6.38 -18.89 -6.11
CA ARG A 3 -6.53 -17.43 -5.90
C ARG A 3 -5.16 -16.71 -5.80
N GLN A 4 -4.19 -17.34 -5.18
CA GLN A 4 -2.81 -16.84 -5.09
C GLN A 4 -2.13 -16.70 -6.48
N THR A 5 -2.43 -17.58 -7.42
CA THR A 5 -1.88 -17.54 -8.79
C THR A 5 -2.46 -16.36 -9.59
N ILE A 6 -3.71 -15.96 -9.30
CA ILE A 6 -4.38 -14.82 -9.97
C ILE A 6 -3.78 -13.50 -9.47
N ILE A 7 -3.58 -13.34 -8.16
CA ILE A 7 -2.97 -12.14 -7.56
C ILE A 7 -1.56 -11.92 -8.12
N ILE A 8 -0.77 -12.99 -8.23
CA ILE A 8 0.59 -12.95 -8.81
C ILE A 8 0.53 -12.50 -10.27
N GLY A 9 -0.42 -13.03 -11.07
CA GLY A 9 -0.59 -12.66 -12.47
C GLY A 9 -0.86 -11.16 -12.66
N VAL A 10 -1.63 -10.55 -11.77
CA VAL A 10 -2.01 -9.13 -11.85
C VAL A 10 -0.92 -8.20 -11.34
N VAL A 11 -0.24 -8.54 -10.26
CA VAL A 11 0.91 -7.75 -9.78
C VAL A 11 2.03 -7.77 -10.83
N VAL A 12 2.28 -8.91 -11.48
CA VAL A 12 3.22 -9.01 -12.61
C VAL A 12 2.72 -8.20 -13.81
N VAL A 13 1.43 -8.23 -14.14
CA VAL A 13 0.86 -7.44 -15.24
C VAL A 13 0.89 -5.94 -14.93
N VAL A 14 0.58 -5.51 -13.70
CA VAL A 14 0.70 -4.09 -13.30
C VAL A 14 2.16 -3.63 -13.32
N ILE A 15 3.11 -4.47 -12.89
CA ILE A 15 4.55 -4.19 -13.01
C ILE A 15 4.95 -4.11 -14.49
N LEU A 16 4.44 -4.99 -15.36
CA LEU A 16 4.75 -5.00 -16.79
C LEU A 16 4.14 -3.82 -17.54
N ILE A 17 2.92 -3.39 -17.25
CA ILE A 17 2.29 -2.22 -17.90
C ILE A 17 3.08 -0.95 -17.60
N VAL A 18 3.63 -0.81 -16.39
CA VAL A 18 4.49 0.33 -16.03
C VAL A 18 5.86 0.27 -16.74
N PHE A 19 6.38 -0.93 -17.04
CA PHE A 19 7.67 -1.12 -17.71
C PHE A 19 7.59 -0.96 -19.23
N PHE A 20 6.48 -1.40 -19.87
CA PHE A 20 6.32 -1.29 -21.33
C PHE A 20 6.04 0.12 -21.84
N GLY A 21 5.57 1.03 -20.98
CA GLY A 21 5.47 2.46 -21.33
C GLY A 21 6.83 3.16 -21.51
N TRP A 22 7.95 2.52 -21.12
CA TRP A 22 9.30 3.09 -21.22
C TRP A 22 10.23 2.40 -22.23
N LEU A 23 9.83 1.25 -22.80
CA LEU A 23 10.62 0.49 -23.77
C LEU A 23 9.85 0.31 -25.09
N GLY A 24 9.64 1.44 -25.78
CA GLY A 24 9.44 1.41 -27.22
C GLY A 24 10.74 1.00 -27.91
N SER A 25 10.70 -0.16 -28.61
CA SER A 25 11.75 -0.63 -29.55
C SER A 25 12.92 -1.42 -28.92
N ARG A 26 12.80 -2.77 -29.02
CA ARG A 26 13.85 -3.65 -29.53
C ARG A 26 13.37 -5.09 -29.73
N ASP A 27 13.46 -5.50 -30.97
CA ASP A 27 13.53 -6.81 -31.61
C ASP A 27 13.29 -8.11 -30.83
N GLY A 28 12.46 -8.94 -31.48
CA GLY A 28 12.14 -10.30 -31.08
C GLY A 28 13.34 -11.25 -31.00
N ARG A 29 13.31 -12.09 -29.99
CA ARG A 29 14.00 -13.38 -29.98
C ARG A 29 13.06 -14.46 -29.44
N SER A 30 13.09 -15.55 -30.16
CA SER A 30 12.31 -16.78 -30.05
C SER A 30 12.28 -17.41 -28.65
N ALA A 31 11.08 -17.82 -28.22
CA ALA A 31 10.85 -18.71 -27.10
C ALA A 31 11.33 -20.14 -27.48
N GLY A 32 12.23 -20.68 -26.69
CA GLY A 32 12.67 -22.07 -26.80
C GLY A 32 13.68 -22.44 -25.72
N GLN A 33 13.22 -23.26 -24.76
CA GLN A 33 14.01 -24.09 -23.82
C GLN A 33 14.89 -23.38 -22.78
N ALA A 34 14.39 -23.24 -21.54
CA ALA A 34 15.23 -23.15 -20.34
C ALA A 34 14.42 -23.32 -19.02
N VAL A 35 13.69 -24.42 -18.83
CA VAL A 35 12.92 -24.63 -17.57
C VAL A 35 13.83 -25.05 -16.39
N GLY A 36 15.05 -25.51 -16.64
CA GLY A 36 15.94 -25.99 -15.58
C GLY A 36 16.93 -24.98 -15.00
N THR A 37 17.35 -24.01 -15.78
CA THR A 37 18.34 -22.98 -15.38
C THR A 37 17.69 -21.81 -14.62
N ASP A 38 16.43 -21.49 -14.90
CA ASP A 38 15.70 -20.37 -14.30
C ASP A 38 15.41 -20.58 -12.80
N SER A 39 15.02 -21.79 -12.41
CA SER A 39 14.73 -22.10 -10.99
C SER A 39 15.96 -22.03 -10.08
N VAL A 40 17.13 -22.42 -10.60
CA VAL A 40 18.41 -22.31 -9.86
C VAL A 40 18.82 -20.85 -9.72
N SER A 41 18.62 -20.04 -10.75
CA SER A 41 18.88 -18.60 -10.73
C SER A 41 17.99 -17.88 -9.72
N GLY A 42 16.67 -18.12 -9.73
CA GLY A 42 15.73 -17.54 -8.80
C GLY A 42 16.04 -17.88 -7.33
N LYS A 43 16.38 -19.14 -7.03
CA LYS A 43 16.78 -19.55 -5.67
C LYS A 43 18.04 -18.82 -5.20
N LYS A 44 19.03 -18.62 -6.08
CA LYS A 44 20.25 -17.87 -5.75
C LYS A 44 19.95 -16.40 -5.47
N LEU A 45 19.12 -15.76 -6.28
CA LEU A 45 18.67 -14.37 -6.06
C LEU A 45 17.94 -14.24 -4.72
N TYR A 46 17.06 -15.20 -4.37
CA TYR A 46 16.36 -15.21 -3.10
C TYR A 46 17.32 -15.31 -1.90
N GLN A 47 18.31 -16.21 -1.96
CA GLN A 47 19.34 -16.31 -0.92
C GLN A 47 20.12 -15.00 -0.75
N GLN A 48 20.43 -14.30 -1.85
CA GLN A 48 21.08 -13.00 -1.83
C GLN A 48 20.17 -11.93 -1.22
N ALA A 49 18.88 -11.90 -1.59
CA ALA A 49 17.90 -10.98 -1.02
C ALA A 49 17.82 -11.14 0.50
N VAL A 50 17.65 -12.38 1.00
CA VAL A 50 17.59 -12.68 2.43
C VAL A 50 18.89 -12.30 3.15
N ALA A 51 20.04 -12.63 2.57
CA ALA A 51 21.34 -12.29 3.16
C ALA A 51 21.53 -10.77 3.31
N LEU A 52 21.13 -9.99 2.30
CA LEU A 52 21.18 -8.53 2.35
C LEU A 52 20.18 -7.93 3.36
N LYS A 53 18.96 -8.50 3.44
CA LYS A 53 17.94 -8.14 4.45
C LYS A 53 18.51 -8.31 5.86
N ASN A 54 19.13 -9.45 6.13
CA ASN A 54 19.74 -9.77 7.44
C ASN A 54 20.93 -8.88 7.79
N LYS A 55 21.67 -8.39 6.78
CA LYS A 55 22.74 -7.39 6.95
C LYS A 55 22.22 -5.96 7.13
N GLY A 56 20.88 -5.74 7.05
CA GLY A 56 20.27 -4.41 7.12
C GLY A 56 20.43 -3.57 5.85
N GLU A 57 20.84 -4.19 4.72
CA GLU A 57 20.98 -3.56 3.41
C GLU A 57 19.67 -3.60 2.62
N ALA A 58 18.60 -3.07 3.26
CA ALA A 58 17.22 -3.20 2.81
C ALA A 58 16.98 -2.76 1.34
N LEU A 59 17.59 -1.65 0.91
CA LEU A 59 17.43 -1.14 -0.47
C LEU A 59 18.07 -2.07 -1.52
N LYS A 60 19.15 -2.75 -1.18
CA LYS A 60 19.75 -3.75 -2.07
C LYS A 60 18.92 -5.03 -2.08
N SER A 61 18.49 -5.50 -0.91
CA SER A 61 17.60 -6.65 -0.78
C SER A 61 16.33 -6.48 -1.61
N LYS A 62 15.68 -5.31 -1.52
CA LYS A 62 14.48 -4.97 -2.31
C LYS A 62 14.67 -5.20 -3.81
N LYS A 63 15.81 -4.77 -4.38
CA LYS A 63 16.10 -4.97 -5.81
C LYS A 63 16.11 -6.43 -6.22
N TYR A 64 16.69 -7.31 -5.39
CA TYR A 64 16.71 -8.75 -5.66
C TYR A 64 15.31 -9.36 -5.58
N TYR A 65 14.50 -8.97 -4.58
CA TYR A 65 13.10 -9.41 -4.52
C TYR A 65 12.31 -8.97 -5.75
N GLN A 66 12.47 -7.71 -6.17
CA GLN A 66 11.82 -7.20 -7.39
C GLN A 66 12.25 -7.96 -8.65
N GLU A 67 13.55 -8.25 -8.77
CA GLU A 67 14.10 -9.03 -9.89
C GLU A 67 13.50 -10.45 -9.93
N ILE A 68 13.32 -11.09 -8.78
CA ILE A 68 12.67 -12.41 -8.69
C ILE A 68 11.25 -12.34 -9.19
N LEU A 69 10.44 -11.37 -8.71
CA LEU A 69 9.03 -11.23 -9.11
C LEU A 69 8.87 -10.98 -10.61
N ILE A 70 9.83 -10.28 -11.24
CA ILE A 70 9.79 -9.95 -12.67
C ILE A 70 10.29 -11.14 -13.52
N ASN A 71 11.41 -11.74 -13.16
CA ASN A 71 12.12 -12.68 -14.02
C ASN A 71 11.88 -14.15 -13.68
N HIS A 72 11.34 -14.44 -12.49
CA HIS A 72 11.09 -15.80 -11.99
C HIS A 72 9.70 -15.96 -11.36
N PRO A 73 8.60 -15.54 -12.04
CA PRO A 73 7.25 -15.53 -11.48
C PRO A 73 6.70 -16.93 -11.19
N ASP A 74 7.30 -17.97 -11.80
CA ASP A 74 6.87 -19.37 -11.67
C ASP A 74 7.51 -20.10 -10.47
N MET A 75 8.25 -19.37 -9.61
CA MET A 75 8.80 -19.99 -8.40
C MET A 75 7.68 -20.47 -7.47
N GLU A 76 7.82 -21.67 -6.92
CA GLU A 76 6.83 -22.29 -6.03
C GLU A 76 6.42 -21.41 -4.84
N ASN A 77 7.37 -20.63 -4.29
CA ASN A 77 7.16 -19.76 -3.15
C ASN A 77 7.01 -18.27 -3.52
N ILE A 78 6.63 -17.95 -4.75
CA ILE A 78 6.58 -16.57 -5.26
C ILE A 78 5.65 -15.66 -4.43
N ALA A 79 4.52 -16.18 -3.93
CA ALA A 79 3.60 -15.42 -3.08
C ALA A 79 4.24 -15.03 -1.74
N ALA A 80 5.00 -15.93 -1.13
CA ALA A 80 5.74 -15.61 0.10
C ALA A 80 6.86 -14.61 -0.16
N ILE A 81 7.53 -14.68 -1.29
CA ILE A 81 8.57 -13.72 -1.73
C ILE A 81 7.95 -12.33 -1.94
N GLN A 82 6.75 -12.25 -2.52
CA GLN A 82 6.02 -11.00 -2.67
C GLN A 82 5.71 -10.39 -1.30
N GLN A 83 5.17 -11.19 -0.38
CA GLN A 83 4.87 -10.72 0.98
C GLN A 83 6.13 -10.23 1.71
N GLU A 84 7.26 -10.94 1.57
CA GLU A 84 8.54 -10.48 2.13
C GLU A 84 9.00 -9.15 1.54
N LEU A 85 8.76 -8.91 0.25
CA LEU A 85 9.04 -7.62 -0.39
C LEU A 85 8.14 -6.51 0.14
N GLU A 86 6.84 -6.77 0.31
CA GLU A 86 5.87 -5.82 0.85
C GLU A 86 6.22 -5.42 2.28
N ASP A 87 6.54 -6.38 3.14
CA ASP A 87 7.03 -6.14 4.50
C ASP A 87 8.33 -5.33 4.50
N LEU A 88 9.23 -5.64 3.58
CA LEU A 88 10.48 -4.90 3.42
C LEU A 88 10.23 -3.46 2.95
N ASN A 89 9.29 -3.24 2.03
CA ASN A 89 8.87 -1.90 1.59
C ASN A 89 8.36 -1.07 2.78
N LEU A 90 7.46 -1.62 3.59
CA LEU A 90 6.94 -0.94 4.77
C LEU A 90 8.05 -0.66 5.80
N ASN A 91 8.94 -1.62 6.03
CA ASN A 91 10.10 -1.43 6.90
C ASN A 91 11.01 -0.29 6.43
N ILE A 92 11.27 -0.16 5.12
CA ILE A 92 12.02 0.95 4.53
C ILE A 92 11.28 2.27 4.73
N ILE A 93 9.98 2.29 4.43
CA ILE A 93 9.12 3.47 4.50
C ILE A 93 9.06 4.01 5.95
N PHE A 94 8.84 3.14 6.92
CA PHE A 94 8.75 3.53 8.33
C PHE A 94 10.09 3.63 9.06
N SER A 95 11.20 3.22 8.46
CA SER A 95 12.52 3.33 9.08
C SER A 95 12.97 4.79 9.21
N ARG A 96 13.97 5.02 10.06
CA ARG A 96 14.65 6.33 10.15
C ARG A 96 15.77 6.51 9.10
N LYS A 97 16.05 5.47 8.30
CA LYS A 97 17.11 5.52 7.28
C LYS A 97 16.69 6.42 6.13
N GLU A 98 17.63 7.19 5.62
CA GLU A 98 17.41 7.99 4.42
C GLU A 98 17.30 7.10 3.19
N VAL A 99 16.36 7.44 2.32
CA VAL A 99 16.12 6.77 1.03
C VAL A 99 16.35 7.81 -0.07
N PRO A 100 17.39 7.66 -0.89
CA PRO A 100 17.72 8.63 -1.94
C PRO A 100 16.51 8.89 -2.86
N GLY A 101 16.21 10.17 -3.09
CA GLY A 101 15.08 10.59 -3.92
C GLY A 101 13.69 10.44 -3.32
N LYS A 102 13.57 9.83 -2.13
CA LYS A 102 12.28 9.58 -1.44
C LYS A 102 12.19 10.25 -0.07
N THR A 103 13.32 10.70 0.49
CA THR A 103 13.33 11.29 1.84
C THR A 103 14.14 12.56 1.88
N ILE A 104 13.77 13.45 2.78
CA ILE A 104 14.53 14.64 3.17
C ILE A 104 14.62 14.70 4.71
N MET A 105 15.63 15.41 5.20
CA MET A 105 15.75 15.77 6.61
C MET A 105 15.22 17.19 6.80
N HIS A 106 14.14 17.33 7.57
CA HIS A 106 13.58 18.62 7.97
C HIS A 106 14.10 18.99 9.36
N GLU A 107 14.75 20.14 9.48
CA GLU A 107 15.12 20.71 10.77
C GLU A 107 13.98 21.60 11.29
N VAL A 108 13.49 21.28 12.48
CA VAL A 108 12.38 21.99 13.11
C VAL A 108 12.78 23.41 13.46
N VAL A 109 12.02 24.38 13.02
CA VAL A 109 12.21 25.81 13.31
C VAL A 109 11.08 26.35 14.18
N SER A 110 11.25 27.57 14.69
CA SER A 110 10.21 28.22 15.48
C SER A 110 8.89 28.34 14.72
N GLY A 111 7.78 27.96 15.36
CA GLY A 111 6.44 27.98 14.78
C GLY A 111 6.06 26.72 14.00
N ASP A 112 6.97 25.72 13.86
CA ASP A 112 6.63 24.42 13.31
C ASP A 112 5.73 23.62 14.25
N THR A 113 4.85 22.86 13.63
CA THR A 113 4.09 21.77 14.25
C THR A 113 4.08 20.57 13.30
N LEU A 114 3.87 19.37 13.82
CA LEU A 114 3.79 18.17 12.95
C LEU A 114 2.73 18.34 11.87
N GLY A 115 1.58 18.97 12.18
CA GLY A 115 0.52 19.24 11.21
C GLY A 115 0.95 20.20 10.08
N LYS A 116 1.70 21.27 10.39
CA LYS A 116 2.23 22.19 9.38
C LYS A 116 3.27 21.51 8.50
N ILE A 117 4.15 20.70 9.12
CA ILE A 117 5.19 19.93 8.41
C ILE A 117 4.52 18.89 7.49
N ALA A 118 3.54 18.13 8.00
CA ALA A 118 2.79 17.16 7.22
C ALA A 118 2.13 17.80 5.99
N LYS A 119 1.44 18.94 6.18
CA LYS A 119 0.82 19.69 5.09
C LYS A 119 1.86 20.20 4.07
N LYS A 120 2.97 20.75 4.54
CA LYS A 120 4.06 21.27 3.68
C LYS A 120 4.61 20.21 2.74
N TYR A 121 4.77 18.98 3.22
CA TYR A 121 5.40 17.91 2.45
C TYR A 121 4.40 16.93 1.83
N GLY A 122 3.10 17.11 2.06
CA GLY A 122 2.05 16.24 1.52
C GLY A 122 2.11 14.83 2.11
N THR A 123 2.30 14.73 3.41
CA THR A 123 2.34 13.49 4.19
C THR A 123 1.36 13.56 5.37
N THR A 124 1.42 12.62 6.31
CA THR A 124 0.57 12.61 7.51
C THR A 124 1.37 12.82 8.79
N VAL A 125 0.72 13.28 9.85
CA VAL A 125 1.33 13.40 11.18
C VAL A 125 1.70 12.01 11.70
N GLU A 126 0.83 11.02 11.52
CA GLU A 126 1.05 9.64 11.92
C GLU A 126 2.29 9.04 11.26
N PHE A 127 2.47 9.31 9.96
CA PHE A 127 3.63 8.83 9.24
C PHE A 127 4.92 9.49 9.74
N ILE A 128 4.93 10.81 9.93
CA ILE A 128 6.09 11.51 10.51
C ILE A 128 6.43 10.90 11.88
N LYS A 129 5.43 10.68 12.73
CA LYS A 129 5.63 10.08 14.06
C LYS A 129 6.22 8.68 13.97
N LYS A 130 5.63 7.79 13.16
CA LYS A 130 6.09 6.40 12.99
C LYS A 130 7.53 6.37 12.46
N SER A 131 7.84 7.11 11.39
CA SER A 131 9.16 7.09 10.75
C SER A 131 10.28 7.78 11.56
N ASN A 132 9.93 8.53 12.61
CA ASN A 132 10.88 9.20 13.50
C ASN A 132 10.84 8.65 14.94
N ASN A 133 10.05 7.59 15.21
CA ASN A 133 9.85 7.02 16.55
C ASN A 133 9.36 8.04 17.57
N LEU A 134 8.53 9.01 17.17
CA LEU A 134 7.96 10.01 18.09
C LEU A 134 6.80 9.40 18.87
N LYS A 135 6.85 9.55 20.19
CA LYS A 135 5.80 9.06 21.11
C LYS A 135 4.66 10.08 21.32
N SER A 136 4.90 11.34 20.98
CA SER A 136 3.93 12.43 21.12
C SER A 136 4.07 13.41 19.96
N ASP A 137 3.22 14.44 19.93
CA ASP A 137 3.25 15.49 18.92
C ASP A 137 4.25 16.61 19.25
N VAL A 138 4.92 16.50 20.41
CA VAL A 138 5.91 17.49 20.86
C VAL A 138 7.20 17.35 20.06
N ILE A 139 7.59 18.43 19.38
CA ILE A 139 8.85 18.57 18.64
C ILE A 139 9.63 19.76 19.19
N ARG A 140 10.96 19.76 19.00
CA ARG A 140 11.86 20.78 19.54
C ARG A 140 12.60 21.49 18.41
N ILE A 141 12.82 22.80 18.55
CA ILE A 141 13.63 23.58 17.60
C ILE A 141 15.01 22.90 17.47
N GLY A 142 15.51 22.79 16.22
CA GLY A 142 16.74 22.08 15.88
C GLY A 142 16.60 20.55 15.77
N GLN A 143 15.45 19.98 16.14
CA GLN A 143 15.20 18.54 15.94
C GLN A 143 15.13 18.20 14.47
N LYS A 144 15.88 17.17 14.05
CA LYS A 144 15.85 16.67 12.67
C LYS A 144 14.82 15.57 12.52
N LEU A 145 13.89 15.78 11.60
CA LEU A 145 12.83 14.85 11.26
C LEU A 145 13.04 14.32 9.84
N ARG A 146 13.05 13.00 9.70
CA ARG A 146 13.00 12.35 8.40
C ARG A 146 11.58 12.47 7.84
N ILE A 147 11.45 13.01 6.65
CA ILE A 147 10.18 13.18 5.96
C ILE A 147 10.21 12.38 4.66
N TRP A 148 9.19 11.56 4.45
CA TRP A 148 8.96 10.90 3.18
C TRP A 148 8.32 11.89 2.20
N THR A 149 8.85 11.98 1.00
CA THR A 149 8.39 12.90 -0.05
C THR A 149 7.80 12.18 -1.26
N GLY A 150 7.82 10.84 -1.26
CA GLY A 150 7.13 10.01 -2.24
C GLY A 150 5.62 10.29 -2.24
N LYS A 151 4.98 10.03 -3.36
CA LYS A 151 3.55 10.32 -3.56
C LYS A 151 2.77 9.02 -3.62
N PHE A 152 2.04 8.72 -2.54
CA PHE A 152 1.15 7.57 -2.51
C PHE A 152 -0.07 7.78 -3.39
N ASN A 153 -0.50 6.70 -4.01
CA ASN A 153 -1.78 6.56 -4.69
C ASN A 153 -2.32 5.14 -4.45
N ILE A 154 -3.62 4.98 -4.63
CA ILE A 154 -4.33 3.74 -4.38
C ILE A 154 -4.96 3.28 -5.70
N PHE A 155 -4.80 2.00 -6.00
CA PHE A 155 -5.49 1.34 -7.10
C PHE A 155 -6.32 0.18 -6.53
N ILE A 156 -7.58 0.08 -6.93
CA ILE A 156 -8.51 -0.96 -6.47
C ILE A 156 -9.06 -1.69 -7.67
N ASP A 157 -8.89 -3.02 -7.67
CA ASP A 157 -9.48 -3.92 -8.64
C ASP A 157 -10.62 -4.67 -7.95
N LYS A 158 -11.87 -4.34 -8.34
CA LYS A 158 -13.08 -4.96 -7.77
C LYS A 158 -13.22 -6.41 -8.19
N SER A 159 -12.80 -6.76 -9.40
CA SER A 159 -12.94 -8.12 -9.92
C SER A 159 -12.13 -9.12 -9.11
N GLN A 160 -11.02 -8.65 -8.51
CA GLN A 160 -10.12 -9.44 -7.69
C GLN A 160 -10.28 -9.19 -6.18
N ASN A 161 -11.02 -8.16 -5.79
CA ASN A 161 -11.14 -7.70 -4.42
C ASN A 161 -9.76 -7.39 -3.79
N ILE A 162 -8.94 -6.61 -4.50
CA ILE A 162 -7.64 -6.16 -4.01
C ILE A 162 -7.51 -4.64 -4.04
N LEU A 163 -6.72 -4.13 -3.09
CA LEU A 163 -6.27 -2.74 -3.04
C LEU A 163 -4.75 -2.71 -3.11
N ILE A 164 -4.20 -1.96 -4.05
CA ILE A 164 -2.76 -1.79 -4.26
C ILE A 164 -2.35 -0.39 -3.82
N LEU A 165 -1.53 -0.31 -2.77
CA LEU A 165 -0.86 0.92 -2.38
C LEU A 165 0.39 1.09 -3.23
N LYS A 166 0.53 2.26 -3.86
CA LYS A 166 1.68 2.60 -4.70
C LYS A 166 2.36 3.88 -4.21
N ASP A 167 3.67 3.99 -4.40
CA ASP A 167 4.44 5.23 -4.28
C ASP A 167 4.93 5.67 -5.67
N GLY A 168 4.21 6.60 -6.29
CA GLY A 168 4.34 6.85 -7.71
C GLY A 168 3.90 5.63 -8.52
N ASN A 169 4.82 5.05 -9.29
CA ASN A 169 4.57 3.85 -10.07
C ASN A 169 4.97 2.54 -9.35
N GLU A 170 5.63 2.63 -8.22
CA GLU A 170 6.14 1.48 -7.51
C GLU A 170 5.07 0.89 -6.58
N VAL A 171 4.84 -0.42 -6.67
CA VAL A 171 3.97 -1.13 -5.73
C VAL A 171 4.64 -1.21 -4.37
N VAL A 172 3.94 -0.75 -3.33
CA VAL A 172 4.36 -0.81 -1.94
C VAL A 172 3.82 -2.08 -1.29
N LYS A 173 2.50 -2.26 -1.36
CA LYS A 173 1.80 -3.41 -0.77
C LYS A 173 0.46 -3.65 -1.45
N VAL A 174 0.03 -4.90 -1.47
CA VAL A 174 -1.28 -5.36 -1.92
C VAL A 174 -2.06 -5.84 -0.71
N TYR A 175 -3.32 -5.43 -0.61
CA TYR A 175 -4.24 -5.82 0.46
C TYR A 175 -5.43 -6.55 -0.14
N ASP A 176 -5.87 -7.63 0.50
CA ASP A 176 -7.17 -8.21 0.23
C ASP A 176 -8.26 -7.31 0.82
N VAL A 177 -9.30 -7.01 0.05
CA VAL A 177 -10.38 -6.12 0.48
C VAL A 177 -11.75 -6.74 0.16
N SER A 178 -12.81 -6.20 0.76
CA SER A 178 -14.16 -6.46 0.26
C SER A 178 -14.66 -5.27 -0.54
N THR A 179 -15.43 -5.55 -1.56
CA THR A 179 -16.09 -4.54 -2.38
C THR A 179 -17.61 -4.70 -2.35
N GLY A 180 -18.33 -3.86 -3.06
CA GLY A 180 -19.80 -3.84 -3.04
C GLY A 180 -20.43 -5.07 -3.69
N GLU A 181 -21.47 -5.62 -3.03
CA GLU A 181 -22.32 -6.65 -3.61
C GLU A 181 -22.89 -6.22 -4.96
N ASN A 182 -23.09 -7.17 -5.85
CA ASN A 182 -23.58 -6.91 -7.20
C ASN A 182 -22.79 -5.84 -7.94
N ASN A 183 -21.49 -5.77 -7.69
CA ASN A 183 -20.57 -4.83 -8.32
C ASN A 183 -20.87 -3.35 -8.02
N SER A 184 -21.49 -3.05 -6.86
CA SER A 184 -21.99 -1.72 -6.51
C SER A 184 -20.90 -0.70 -6.14
N THR A 185 -19.64 -1.11 -5.92
CA THR A 185 -18.52 -0.17 -5.77
C THR A 185 -18.31 0.63 -7.06
N PRO A 186 -18.36 1.97 -7.03
CA PRO A 186 -18.21 2.78 -8.24
C PRO A 186 -16.81 2.65 -8.84
N THR A 187 -16.73 2.65 -10.18
CA THR A 187 -15.46 2.75 -10.91
C THR A 187 -15.13 4.19 -11.26
N GLY A 188 -13.85 4.51 -11.40
CA GLY A 188 -13.39 5.85 -11.76
C GLY A 188 -12.21 6.34 -10.92
N GLU A 189 -11.98 7.64 -10.98
CA GLU A 189 -10.94 8.33 -10.21
C GLU A 189 -11.57 9.14 -9.09
N PHE A 190 -11.09 8.94 -7.87
CA PHE A 190 -11.57 9.60 -6.66
C PHE A 190 -10.38 10.17 -5.88
N LYS A 191 -10.67 11.02 -4.89
CA LYS A 191 -9.68 11.55 -3.95
C LYS A 191 -10.16 11.34 -2.52
N ILE A 192 -9.22 11.01 -1.63
CA ILE A 192 -9.52 10.97 -0.19
C ILE A 192 -9.73 12.40 0.31
N THR A 193 -10.93 12.72 0.79
CA THR A 193 -11.28 14.04 1.32
C THR A 193 -11.45 14.04 2.83
N THR A 194 -11.90 12.91 3.39
CA THR A 194 -12.18 12.77 4.81
C THR A 194 -11.37 11.62 5.41
N LYS A 195 -10.81 11.84 6.58
CA LYS A 195 -10.09 10.83 7.36
C LYS A 195 -10.57 10.89 8.79
N LEU A 196 -11.10 9.78 9.33
CA LEU A 196 -11.63 9.67 10.69
C LEU A 196 -10.99 8.48 11.40
N ILE A 197 -10.75 8.65 12.68
CA ILE A 197 -10.38 7.59 13.64
C ILE A 197 -11.66 7.27 14.40
N ASP A 198 -11.93 5.99 14.61
CA ASP A 198 -13.10 5.48 15.31
C ASP A 198 -14.38 6.21 14.82
N PRO A 199 -14.75 6.03 13.54
CA PRO A 199 -15.83 6.79 12.92
C PRO A 199 -17.19 6.44 13.51
N VAL A 200 -18.04 7.44 13.71
CA VAL A 200 -19.47 7.22 13.94
C VAL A 200 -20.11 6.82 12.62
N TRP A 201 -20.92 5.78 12.62
CA TRP A 201 -21.65 5.34 11.44
C TRP A 201 -23.07 5.92 11.43
N PHE A 202 -23.41 6.57 10.32
CA PHE A 202 -24.76 7.11 10.08
C PHE A 202 -25.48 6.18 9.12
N ASN A 203 -26.43 5.39 9.64
CA ASN A 203 -27.20 4.43 8.84
C ASN A 203 -28.69 4.77 8.88
N ARG A 204 -29.24 5.25 7.76
CA ARG A 204 -30.69 5.53 7.57
C ARG A 204 -31.31 6.34 8.72
N GLY A 205 -30.61 7.35 9.21
CA GLY A 205 -31.06 8.20 10.31
C GLY A 205 -30.73 7.67 11.71
N VAL A 206 -30.13 6.51 11.82
CA VAL A 206 -29.60 5.96 13.07
C VAL A 206 -28.12 6.33 13.21
N VAL A 207 -27.75 6.80 14.39
CA VAL A 207 -26.37 7.10 14.77
C VAL A 207 -25.81 5.91 15.53
N VAL A 208 -24.82 5.23 14.95
CA VAL A 208 -24.15 4.05 15.55
C VAL A 208 -22.76 4.50 16.02
N PRO A 209 -22.51 4.52 17.34
CA PRO A 209 -21.22 4.96 17.88
C PRO A 209 -20.09 3.95 17.58
N PRO A 210 -18.81 4.39 17.66
CA PRO A 210 -17.66 3.56 17.29
C PRO A 210 -17.54 2.24 18.04
N GLU A 211 -17.91 2.25 19.33
CA GLU A 211 -17.82 1.10 20.23
C GLU A 211 -18.96 0.09 20.05
N SER A 212 -19.99 0.43 19.26
CA SER A 212 -21.11 -0.46 19.00
C SER A 212 -20.67 -1.65 18.11
N PRO A 213 -21.06 -2.87 18.46
CA PRO A 213 -20.84 -4.04 17.60
C PRO A 213 -21.58 -3.95 16.26
N GLU A 214 -22.55 -3.07 16.16
CA GLU A 214 -23.28 -2.78 14.91
C GLU A 214 -22.54 -1.81 13.98
N ASN A 215 -21.46 -1.17 14.45
CA ASN A 215 -20.70 -0.21 13.64
C ASN A 215 -19.78 -0.97 12.66
N VAL A 216 -20.22 -1.10 11.43
CA VAL A 216 -19.51 -1.83 10.37
C VAL A 216 -18.26 -1.16 9.86
N LEU A 217 -17.98 0.11 10.24
CA LEU A 217 -16.88 0.91 9.70
C LEU A 217 -15.52 0.56 10.31
N GLY A 218 -15.50 -0.17 11.42
CA GLY A 218 -14.25 -0.52 12.10
C GLY A 218 -13.47 0.71 12.59
N SER A 219 -12.15 0.59 12.68
CA SER A 219 -11.28 1.57 13.36
C SER A 219 -10.95 2.84 12.57
N ARG A 220 -11.13 2.84 11.23
CA ARG A 220 -10.76 3.99 10.37
C ARG A 220 -11.74 4.16 9.23
N TRP A 221 -11.86 5.42 8.79
CA TRP A 221 -12.57 5.83 7.59
C TRP A 221 -11.72 6.76 6.73
N LEU A 222 -11.64 6.47 5.43
CA LEU A 222 -11.04 7.30 4.40
C LEU A 222 -12.11 7.56 3.33
N GLY A 223 -12.84 8.66 3.48
CA GLY A 223 -13.95 9.04 2.58
C GLY A 223 -13.46 9.64 1.29
N PHE A 224 -14.14 9.28 0.20
CA PHE A 224 -13.88 9.81 -1.13
C PHE A 224 -14.55 11.17 -1.34
N ASP A 225 -14.18 11.86 -2.41
CA ASP A 225 -14.91 13.01 -2.97
C ASP A 225 -16.23 12.59 -3.68
N TYR A 226 -16.64 11.34 -3.47
CA TYR A 226 -17.93 10.79 -3.87
C TYR A 226 -18.73 10.44 -2.60
N PRO A 227 -19.81 11.18 -2.31
CA PRO A 227 -20.51 11.08 -1.02
C PRO A 227 -21.02 9.67 -0.70
N GLY A 228 -20.78 9.23 0.52
CA GLY A 228 -21.19 7.92 1.01
C GLY A 228 -20.24 6.76 0.70
N TYR A 229 -19.17 7.01 -0.05
CA TYR A 229 -18.19 5.99 -0.42
C TYR A 229 -16.81 6.27 0.18
N GLY A 230 -16.09 5.20 0.48
CA GLY A 230 -14.75 5.29 1.07
C GLY A 230 -14.14 3.93 1.33
N ILE A 231 -12.97 3.96 1.97
CA ILE A 231 -12.26 2.79 2.49
C ILE A 231 -12.41 2.80 4.01
N HIS A 232 -12.73 1.65 4.61
CA HIS A 232 -12.92 1.55 6.04
C HIS A 232 -12.48 0.19 6.60
N GLY A 233 -12.39 0.09 7.93
CA GLY A 233 -12.11 -1.15 8.63
C GLY A 233 -13.30 -2.10 8.67
N THR A 234 -13.31 -3.06 9.58
CA THR A 234 -14.40 -4.03 9.69
C THR A 234 -14.54 -4.61 11.10
N VAL A 235 -15.75 -5.06 11.39
CA VAL A 235 -16.08 -5.98 12.50
C VAL A 235 -16.38 -7.39 11.99
N GLU A 236 -16.31 -7.60 10.66
CA GLU A 236 -16.60 -8.86 9.95
C GLU A 236 -15.40 -9.28 9.09
N PRO A 237 -14.25 -9.65 9.70
CA PRO A 237 -12.99 -9.93 8.97
C PRO A 237 -13.10 -11.11 8.01
N GLU A 238 -14.01 -12.06 8.24
CA GLU A 238 -14.27 -13.23 7.40
C GLU A 238 -14.83 -12.87 6.02
N THR A 239 -15.35 -11.66 5.84
CA THR A 239 -15.89 -11.19 4.55
C THR A 239 -14.82 -10.68 3.60
N ILE A 240 -13.59 -10.46 4.10
CA ILE A 240 -12.49 -9.95 3.26
C ILE A 240 -12.23 -10.89 2.08
N GLY A 241 -12.04 -10.26 0.91
CA GLY A 241 -11.84 -10.95 -0.36
C GLY A 241 -13.13 -11.27 -1.11
N HIS A 242 -14.28 -10.79 -0.64
CA HIS A 242 -15.58 -11.02 -1.27
C HIS A 242 -16.30 -9.69 -1.59
N GLN A 243 -17.27 -9.74 -2.51
CA GLN A 243 -18.22 -8.66 -2.69
C GLN A 243 -19.28 -8.75 -1.58
N ALA A 244 -19.12 -8.00 -0.49
CA ALA A 244 -19.89 -8.13 0.73
C ALA A 244 -20.29 -6.79 1.38
N THR A 245 -20.15 -5.67 0.67
CA THR A 245 -20.49 -4.34 1.20
C THR A 245 -21.63 -3.70 0.41
N ALA A 246 -22.16 -2.59 0.92
CA ALA A 246 -23.13 -1.77 0.17
C ALA A 246 -22.48 -0.88 -0.91
N GLY A 247 -21.15 -1.00 -1.15
CA GLY A 247 -20.43 -0.26 -2.16
C GLY A 247 -19.11 0.35 -1.68
N CYS A 248 -18.86 0.42 -0.37
CA CYS A 248 -17.56 0.83 0.17
C CYS A 248 -16.50 -0.26 0.00
N VAL A 249 -15.25 0.12 0.18
CA VAL A 249 -14.11 -0.81 0.21
C VAL A 249 -13.76 -1.10 1.66
N ARG A 250 -13.85 -2.37 2.04
CA ARG A 250 -13.64 -2.86 3.41
C ARG A 250 -12.27 -3.52 3.52
N MET A 251 -11.53 -3.21 4.58
CA MET A 251 -10.21 -3.75 4.90
C MET A 251 -10.19 -4.35 6.32
N LEU A 252 -9.19 -5.16 6.64
CA LEU A 252 -8.89 -5.48 8.04
C LEU A 252 -8.52 -4.21 8.82
N ASN A 253 -8.81 -4.17 10.12
CA ASN A 253 -8.59 -2.96 10.93
C ASN A 253 -7.12 -2.55 11.01
N ASP A 254 -6.20 -3.47 11.20
CA ASP A 254 -4.77 -3.21 11.23
C ASP A 254 -4.23 -2.72 9.88
N GLU A 255 -4.76 -3.24 8.77
CA GLU A 255 -4.38 -2.83 7.42
C GLU A 255 -4.91 -1.43 7.06
N VAL A 256 -6.16 -1.12 7.41
CA VAL A 256 -6.68 0.24 7.18
C VAL A 256 -5.99 1.28 8.07
N GLU A 257 -5.54 0.91 9.27
CA GLU A 257 -4.73 1.76 10.14
C GLU A 257 -3.34 2.04 9.57
N GLU A 258 -2.74 1.02 8.95
CA GLU A 258 -1.48 1.15 8.21
C GLU A 258 -1.67 2.10 7.03
N LEU A 259 -2.66 1.84 6.17
CA LEU A 259 -3.00 2.68 5.02
C LEU A 259 -3.31 4.12 5.46
N TYR A 260 -4.16 4.30 6.48
CA TYR A 260 -4.51 5.59 7.06
C TYR A 260 -3.27 6.38 7.47
N SER A 261 -2.30 5.72 8.07
CA SER A 261 -1.08 6.38 8.51
C SER A 261 -0.21 6.91 7.36
N LEU A 262 -0.26 6.27 6.18
CA LEU A 262 0.58 6.59 5.03
C LEU A 262 -0.03 7.64 4.10
N VAL A 263 -1.34 7.55 3.84
CA VAL A 263 -1.98 8.33 2.77
C VAL A 263 -2.59 9.64 3.30
N PRO A 264 -2.17 10.81 2.80
CA PRO A 264 -2.76 12.10 3.16
C PRO A 264 -4.11 12.31 2.48
N LYS A 265 -4.84 13.38 2.88
CA LYS A 265 -5.96 13.88 2.09
C LYS A 265 -5.48 14.28 0.68
N ASN A 266 -6.36 14.20 -0.29
CA ASN A 266 -6.12 14.38 -1.72
C ASN A 266 -5.30 13.25 -2.38
N THR A 267 -5.07 12.13 -1.69
CA THR A 267 -4.52 10.93 -2.33
C THR A 267 -5.48 10.44 -3.40
N LEU A 268 -4.93 10.19 -4.61
CA LEU A 268 -5.68 9.62 -5.74
C LEU A 268 -6.05 8.17 -5.46
N VAL A 269 -7.30 7.83 -5.73
CA VAL A 269 -7.84 6.47 -5.68
C VAL A 269 -8.43 6.15 -7.05
N VAL A 270 -7.91 5.13 -7.72
CA VAL A 270 -8.42 4.65 -8.99
C VAL A 270 -9.11 3.30 -8.75
N ILE A 271 -10.36 3.17 -9.15
CA ILE A 271 -11.15 1.94 -9.00
C ILE A 271 -11.52 1.42 -10.37
N VAL A 272 -11.16 0.19 -10.65
CA VAL A 272 -11.46 -0.52 -11.90
C VAL A 272 -12.26 -1.80 -11.62
N ASP A 273 -12.79 -2.36 -12.72
CA ASP A 273 -13.55 -3.62 -12.72
C ASP A 273 -12.67 -4.80 -13.06
#